data_91531e4b8880baf78c4f02cd35fddbe7
#
_entry.id   91531e4b8880baf78c4f02cd35fddbe7
#
_cell.length_a   1.000
_cell.length_b   1.000
_cell.length_c   1.000
_cell.angle_alpha   90.00
_cell.angle_beta   90.00
_cell.angle_gamma   90.00
#
_symmetry.space_group_name_H-M   'P 1'
#
loop_
_entity.id
_entity.type
_entity.pdbx_description
1 polymer ?
#
loop_
_entity_poly.entity_id
_entity_poly.type
_entity_poly.pdbx_seq_one_letter_code
_entity_poly.pdbx_strand_id
1 'polypeptide(L)'
;LVSFMKMIQDTRVIFYTSGEPRKKVLMNCLFKLEEPDKLSPYEKIACNYILGMAVSNSIMEENMLKEDFKQGREYFDNVLAEAEKLPLRYAYNFLPNTYFMLCAYASNPQERGQYATRYLNTILGYSNIPEMRKRPYAVNKRQLLSAYSNLAISAEAIGKDLATSYYRKFMNLLKA
;
A
#
# COMPACT_ATOMS: atom_id res chain seq x y z
N LEU A 1 4.94 16.98 8.48
CA LEU A 1 3.65 17.38 7.86
C LEU A 1 3.83 17.80 6.39
N VAL A 2 4.81 18.65 6.08
CA VAL A 2 5.05 19.15 4.71
C VAL A 2 5.35 18.01 3.72
N SER A 3 6.20 17.06 4.09
CA SER A 3 6.56 15.91 3.25
C SER A 3 5.36 15.00 2.96
N PHE A 4 4.47 14.83 3.93
CA PHE A 4 3.26 14.01 3.77
C PHE A 4 2.23 14.69 2.83
N MET A 5 1.99 15.97 3.01
CA MET A 5 1.10 16.73 2.12
C MET A 5 1.61 16.73 0.69
N LYS A 6 2.92 16.89 0.52
CA LYS A 6 3.56 16.81 -0.80
C LYS A 6 3.35 15.43 -1.43
N MET A 7 3.55 14.34 -0.69
CA MET A 7 3.32 12.99 -1.20
C MET A 7 1.86 12.78 -1.65
N ILE A 8 0.87 13.28 -0.90
CA ILE A 8 -0.54 13.20 -1.32
C ILE A 8 -0.75 13.95 -2.63
N GLN A 9 -0.14 15.14 -2.78
CA GLN A 9 -0.21 15.90 -4.01
C GLN A 9 0.46 15.16 -5.17
N ASP A 10 1.68 14.64 -4.96
CA ASP A 10 2.41 13.89 -5.97
C ASP A 10 1.67 12.61 -6.38
N THR A 11 1.06 11.90 -5.41
CA THR A 11 0.19 10.74 -5.70
C THR A 11 -1.01 11.14 -6.55
N ARG A 12 -1.65 12.27 -6.26
CA ARG A 12 -2.74 12.80 -7.10
C ARG A 12 -2.26 13.14 -8.50
N VAL A 13 -1.10 13.75 -8.62
CA VAL A 13 -0.52 14.09 -9.93
C VAL A 13 -0.36 12.84 -10.78
N ILE A 14 0.23 11.76 -10.26
CA ILE A 14 0.42 10.53 -11.04
C ILE A 14 -0.88 9.87 -11.47
N PHE A 15 -1.97 9.97 -10.67
CA PHE A 15 -3.24 9.31 -11.00
C PHE A 15 -4.17 10.16 -11.87
N TYR A 16 -4.12 11.50 -11.73
CA TYR A 16 -5.12 12.40 -12.35
C TYR A 16 -4.54 13.31 -13.42
N THR A 17 -3.25 13.20 -13.71
CA THR A 17 -2.61 13.94 -14.83
C THR A 17 -1.86 12.96 -15.73
N SER A 18 -1.39 13.47 -16.87
CA SER A 18 -0.54 12.75 -17.81
C SER A 18 0.54 13.71 -18.37
N GLY A 19 1.48 13.16 -19.11
CA GLY A 19 2.55 13.95 -19.74
C GLY A 19 3.52 14.56 -18.73
N GLU A 20 4.00 15.75 -19.00
CA GLU A 20 5.07 16.39 -18.24
C GLU A 20 4.85 16.49 -16.72
N PRO A 21 3.65 16.83 -16.19
CA PRO A 21 3.45 16.87 -14.73
C PRO A 21 3.70 15.52 -14.06
N ARG A 22 3.20 14.43 -14.64
CA ARG A 22 3.39 13.06 -14.12
C ARG A 22 4.85 12.65 -14.24
N LYS A 23 5.44 12.82 -15.41
CA LYS A 23 6.84 12.51 -15.70
C LYS A 23 7.77 13.20 -14.69
N LYS A 24 7.55 14.48 -14.42
CA LYS A 24 8.35 15.25 -13.46
C LYS A 24 8.32 14.65 -12.06
N VAL A 25 7.15 14.19 -11.59
CA VAL A 25 7.03 13.55 -10.26
C VAL A 25 7.79 12.24 -10.25
N LEU A 26 7.61 11.39 -11.25
CA LEU A 26 8.25 10.07 -11.32
C LEU A 26 9.77 10.19 -11.41
N MET A 27 10.27 11.06 -12.32
CA MET A 27 11.70 11.31 -12.46
C MET A 27 12.33 11.89 -11.19
N ASN A 28 11.63 12.79 -10.48
CA ASN A 28 12.11 13.30 -9.21
C ASN A 28 12.21 12.19 -8.14
N CYS A 29 11.29 11.24 -8.11
CA CYS A 29 11.37 10.10 -7.20
C CYS A 29 12.55 9.18 -7.56
N LEU A 30 12.75 8.87 -8.86
CA LEU A 30 13.88 8.06 -9.31
C LEU A 30 15.21 8.74 -8.94
N PHE A 31 15.37 10.01 -9.30
CA PHE A 31 16.59 10.78 -9.03
C PHE A 31 16.92 10.83 -7.53
N LYS A 32 15.91 11.03 -6.68
CA LYS A 32 16.10 10.99 -5.23
C LYS A 32 16.58 9.65 -4.73
N LEU A 33 16.08 8.54 -5.29
CA LEU A 33 16.47 7.19 -4.88
C LEU A 33 17.85 6.75 -5.37
N GLU A 34 18.54 7.54 -6.22
CA GLU A 34 19.95 7.32 -6.54
C GLU A 34 20.86 7.53 -5.32
N GLU A 35 20.45 8.43 -4.39
CA GLU A 35 21.19 8.71 -3.18
C GLU A 35 20.30 8.52 -1.93
N PRO A 36 19.86 7.30 -1.63
CA PRO A 36 18.87 7.03 -0.58
C PRO A 36 19.31 7.45 0.82
N ASP A 37 20.62 7.46 1.09
CA ASP A 37 21.16 7.84 2.39
C ASP A 37 20.99 9.34 2.71
N LYS A 38 20.78 10.16 1.70
CA LYS A 38 20.47 11.58 1.86
C LYS A 38 19.00 11.86 2.15
N LEU A 39 18.15 10.84 2.04
CA LEU A 39 16.70 10.99 2.23
C LEU A 39 16.30 10.72 3.68
N SER A 40 15.35 11.50 4.15
CA SER A 40 14.61 11.17 5.36
C SER A 40 13.79 9.88 5.17
N PRO A 41 13.45 9.13 6.24
CA PRO A 41 12.60 7.94 6.14
C PRO A 41 11.27 8.21 5.40
N TYR A 42 10.67 9.37 5.60
CA TYR A 42 9.44 9.77 4.92
C TYR A 42 9.62 9.97 3.42
N GLU A 43 10.74 10.53 2.98
CA GLU A 43 11.04 10.70 1.56
C GLU A 43 11.31 9.37 0.89
N LYS A 44 12.03 8.45 1.56
CA LYS A 44 12.22 7.08 1.08
C LYS A 44 10.88 6.37 0.87
N ILE A 45 10.01 6.41 1.88
CA ILE A 45 8.66 5.85 1.81
C ILE A 45 7.88 6.47 0.65
N ALA A 46 7.85 7.81 0.57
CA ALA A 46 7.06 8.51 -0.43
C ALA A 46 7.51 8.18 -1.86
N CYS A 47 8.81 8.23 -2.14
CA CYS A 47 9.33 7.92 -3.47
C CYS A 47 9.05 6.47 -3.87
N ASN A 48 9.34 5.50 -2.99
CA ASN A 48 9.07 4.10 -3.26
C ASN A 48 7.56 3.83 -3.42
N TYR A 49 6.70 4.41 -2.57
CA TYR A 49 5.25 4.25 -2.69
C TYR A 49 4.71 4.79 -4.01
N ILE A 50 5.14 5.99 -4.43
CA ILE A 50 4.72 6.63 -5.69
C ILE A 50 5.14 5.76 -6.88
N LEU A 51 6.40 5.30 -6.92
CA LEU A 51 6.91 4.46 -8.00
C LEU A 51 6.23 3.09 -8.01
N GLY A 52 6.07 2.45 -6.87
CA GLY A 52 5.34 1.19 -6.75
C GLY A 52 3.90 1.29 -7.26
N MET A 53 3.19 2.35 -6.90
CA MET A 53 1.83 2.60 -7.38
C MET A 53 1.80 2.87 -8.89
N ALA A 54 2.77 3.60 -9.43
CA ALA A 54 2.84 3.87 -10.86
C ALA A 54 3.07 2.59 -11.67
N VAL A 55 4.03 1.76 -11.25
CA VAL A 55 4.31 0.46 -11.91
C VAL A 55 3.11 -0.47 -11.84
N SER A 56 2.50 -0.62 -10.64
CA SER A 56 1.40 -1.56 -10.40
C SER A 56 0.12 -1.20 -11.16
N ASN A 57 -0.08 0.07 -11.46
CA ASN A 57 -1.24 0.53 -12.20
C ASN A 57 -0.93 0.80 -13.69
N SER A 58 0.25 0.41 -14.16
CA SER A 58 0.71 0.66 -15.52
C SER A 58 0.61 2.14 -15.95
N ILE A 59 0.78 3.05 -14.98
CA ILE A 59 0.72 4.50 -15.17
C ILE A 59 2.13 5.01 -15.46
N MET A 60 2.70 4.51 -16.55
CA MET A 60 4.02 4.95 -17.01
C MET A 60 3.86 5.87 -18.22
N GLU A 61 4.70 6.87 -18.32
CA GLU A 61 4.77 7.72 -19.50
C GLU A 61 5.47 6.98 -20.64
N GLU A 62 5.01 7.20 -21.89
CA GLU A 62 5.50 6.49 -23.07
C GLU A 62 7.02 6.57 -23.28
N ASN A 63 7.62 7.66 -22.82
CA ASN A 63 9.06 7.92 -22.97
C ASN A 63 9.91 7.48 -21.78
N MET A 64 9.32 6.83 -20.78
CA MET A 64 10.08 6.29 -19.66
C MET A 64 10.49 4.86 -19.98
N LEU A 65 11.78 4.59 -19.92
CA LEU A 65 12.31 3.24 -20.12
C LEU A 65 11.82 2.35 -18.95
N LYS A 66 11.38 1.15 -19.28
CA LYS A 66 10.95 0.19 -18.25
C LYS A 66 12.07 -0.16 -17.28
N GLU A 67 13.30 -0.03 -17.73
CA GLU A 67 14.51 -0.26 -16.94
C GLU A 67 14.68 0.75 -15.80
N ASP A 68 14.09 1.94 -15.90
CA ASP A 68 14.10 2.95 -14.84
C ASP A 68 13.22 2.55 -13.65
N PHE A 69 12.35 1.54 -13.83
CA PHE A 69 11.44 1.06 -12.82
C PHE A 69 11.83 -0.33 -12.36
N LYS A 70 12.05 -0.46 -11.07
CA LYS A 70 12.11 -1.74 -10.39
C LYS A 70 10.76 -2.46 -10.48
N GLN A 71 10.74 -3.77 -10.25
CA GLN A 71 9.48 -4.47 -10.10
C GLN A 71 8.65 -3.81 -8.98
N GLY A 72 7.36 -3.62 -9.19
CA GLY A 72 6.48 -2.95 -8.24
C GLY A 72 6.57 -3.53 -6.82
N ARG A 73 6.79 -4.84 -6.70
CA ARG A 73 7.04 -5.52 -5.45
C ARG A 73 8.22 -4.92 -4.67
N GLU A 74 9.36 -4.72 -5.34
CA GLU A 74 10.58 -4.21 -4.69
C GLU A 74 10.37 -2.81 -4.10
N TYR A 75 9.63 -1.96 -4.79
CA TYR A 75 9.26 -0.65 -4.25
C TYR A 75 8.40 -0.77 -2.98
N PHE A 76 7.42 -1.68 -2.96
CA PHE A 76 6.58 -1.87 -1.77
C PHE A 76 7.32 -2.53 -0.62
N ASP A 77 8.25 -3.44 -0.89
CA ASP A 77 9.12 -4.02 0.14
C ASP A 77 10.00 -2.92 0.80
N ASN A 78 10.52 -1.98 0.00
CA ASN A 78 11.23 -0.81 0.51
C ASN A 78 10.33 0.13 1.34
N VAL A 79 9.06 0.30 0.94
CA VAL A 79 8.09 1.03 1.78
C VAL A 79 7.92 0.37 3.14
N LEU A 80 7.77 -0.96 3.19
CA LEU A 80 7.62 -1.70 4.45
C LEU A 80 8.86 -1.56 5.33
N ALA A 81 10.06 -1.72 4.78
CA ALA A 81 11.31 -1.64 5.51
C ALA A 81 11.47 -0.33 6.31
N GLU A 82 10.93 0.77 5.78
CA GLU A 82 10.96 2.06 6.45
C GLU A 82 9.67 2.34 7.26
N ALA A 83 8.50 2.02 6.74
CA ALA A 83 7.22 2.35 7.37
C ALA A 83 6.96 1.52 8.65
N GLU A 84 7.42 0.28 8.71
CA GLU A 84 7.27 -0.58 9.90
C GLU A 84 8.10 -0.08 11.10
N LYS A 85 9.11 0.75 10.87
CA LYS A 85 9.89 1.40 11.93
C LYS A 85 9.16 2.61 12.54
N LEU A 86 8.13 3.11 11.89
CA LEU A 86 7.38 4.29 12.33
C LEU A 86 6.22 3.90 13.25
N PRO A 87 5.84 4.78 14.20
CA PRO A 87 4.60 4.61 14.93
C PRO A 87 3.41 4.48 13.97
N LEU A 88 2.48 3.56 14.26
CA LEU A 88 1.34 3.22 13.40
C LEU A 88 0.54 4.46 12.94
N ARG A 89 0.37 5.46 13.79
CA ARG A 89 -0.32 6.72 13.47
C ARG A 89 0.29 7.49 12.28
N TYR A 90 1.58 7.29 12.02
CA TYR A 90 2.28 7.90 10.89
C TYR A 90 2.37 6.96 9.68
N ALA A 91 2.54 5.67 9.94
CA ALA A 91 2.68 4.65 8.91
C ALA A 91 1.35 4.25 8.25
N TYR A 92 0.21 4.50 8.92
CA TYR A 92 -1.12 4.07 8.45
C TYR A 92 -1.48 4.57 7.04
N ASN A 93 -0.97 5.71 6.64
CA ASN A 93 -1.26 6.26 5.32
C ASN A 93 -0.65 5.45 4.16
N PHE A 94 0.34 4.62 4.44
CA PHE A 94 1.07 3.83 3.46
C PHE A 94 0.80 2.33 3.62
N LEU A 95 0.85 1.83 4.84
CA LEU A 95 0.84 0.40 5.14
C LEU A 95 -0.38 -0.35 4.58
N PRO A 96 -1.63 0.13 4.74
CA PRO A 96 -2.79 -0.61 4.23
C PRO A 96 -2.71 -0.86 2.72
N ASN A 97 -2.43 0.18 1.94
CA ASN A 97 -2.33 0.04 0.49
C ASN A 97 -1.09 -0.76 0.08
N THR A 98 0.02 -0.60 0.78
CA THR A 98 1.24 -1.39 0.53
C THR A 98 0.99 -2.87 0.74
N TYR A 99 0.38 -3.27 1.86
CA TYR A 99 0.01 -4.68 2.08
C TYR A 99 -1.01 -5.19 1.07
N PHE A 100 -2.00 -4.37 0.71
CA PHE A 100 -2.94 -4.73 -0.34
C PHE A 100 -2.25 -5.02 -1.67
N MET A 101 -1.32 -4.16 -2.09
CA MET A 101 -0.56 -4.36 -3.32
C MET A 101 0.34 -5.60 -3.23
N LEU A 102 0.99 -5.83 -2.10
CA LEU A 102 1.82 -7.02 -1.88
C LEU A 102 1.01 -8.32 -1.89
N CYS A 103 -0.27 -8.30 -1.49
CA CYS A 103 -1.16 -9.45 -1.71
C CYS A 103 -1.30 -9.81 -3.20
N ALA A 104 -1.29 -8.81 -4.10
CA ALA A 104 -1.34 -9.05 -5.55
C ALA A 104 0.00 -9.57 -6.10
N TYR A 105 1.12 -9.18 -5.50
CA TYR A 105 2.47 -9.64 -5.87
C TYR A 105 2.89 -10.96 -5.20
N ALA A 106 2.08 -11.49 -4.30
CA ALA A 106 2.42 -12.70 -3.56
C ALA A 106 2.62 -13.90 -4.51
N SER A 107 3.72 -14.61 -4.32
CA SER A 107 4.13 -15.74 -5.16
C SER A 107 3.32 -17.02 -4.89
N ASN A 108 2.70 -17.09 -3.71
CA ASN A 108 1.92 -18.24 -3.27
C ASN A 108 0.83 -17.83 -2.26
N PRO A 109 -0.16 -18.72 -2.01
CA PRO A 109 -1.24 -18.41 -1.07
C PRO A 109 -0.80 -18.12 0.36
N GLN A 110 0.26 -18.77 0.83
CA GLN A 110 0.78 -18.56 2.18
C GLN A 110 1.32 -17.14 2.36
N GLU A 111 2.12 -16.68 1.42
CA GLU A 111 2.67 -15.32 1.41
C GLU A 111 1.54 -14.28 1.32
N ARG A 112 0.55 -14.50 0.46
CA ARG A 112 -0.65 -13.66 0.38
C ARG A 112 -1.37 -13.57 1.71
N GLY A 113 -1.54 -14.71 2.41
CA GLY A 113 -2.17 -14.76 3.72
C GLY A 113 -1.40 -13.98 4.78
N GLN A 114 -0.08 -13.98 4.73
CA GLN A 114 0.76 -13.18 5.64
C GLN A 114 0.54 -11.69 5.41
N TYR A 115 0.57 -11.22 4.17
CA TYR A 115 0.30 -9.81 3.85
C TYR A 115 -1.14 -9.41 4.19
N ALA A 116 -2.11 -10.25 3.88
CA ALA A 116 -3.53 -9.98 4.20
C ALA A 116 -3.77 -9.91 5.72
N THR A 117 -3.09 -10.74 6.51
CA THR A 117 -3.14 -10.70 7.97
C THR A 117 -2.53 -9.39 8.50
N ARG A 118 -1.37 -8.98 8.00
CA ARG A 118 -0.74 -7.70 8.37
C ARG A 118 -1.62 -6.52 7.96
N TYR A 119 -2.25 -6.59 6.78
CA TYR A 119 -3.22 -5.60 6.32
C TYR A 119 -4.38 -5.44 7.30
N LEU A 120 -5.03 -6.55 7.67
CA LEU A 120 -6.13 -6.54 8.64
C LEU A 120 -5.70 -5.99 10.00
N ASN A 121 -4.56 -6.46 10.52
CA ASN A 121 -4.04 -6.01 11.80
C ASN A 121 -3.70 -4.52 11.80
N THR A 122 -3.18 -4.00 10.70
CA THR A 122 -2.90 -2.56 10.55
C THR A 122 -4.19 -1.75 10.62
N ILE A 123 -5.25 -2.17 9.93
CA ILE A 123 -6.55 -1.48 9.94
C ILE A 123 -7.15 -1.50 11.35
N LEU A 124 -7.19 -2.66 11.99
CA LEU A 124 -7.75 -2.82 13.32
C LEU A 124 -6.91 -2.09 14.39
N GLY A 125 -5.59 -2.18 14.31
CA GLY A 125 -4.68 -1.48 15.21
C GLY A 125 -4.86 0.04 15.14
N TYR A 126 -4.99 0.60 13.94
CA TYR A 126 -5.24 2.02 13.76
C TYR A 126 -6.57 2.47 14.36
N SER A 127 -7.61 1.65 14.23
CA SER A 127 -8.94 1.92 14.81
C SER A 127 -8.92 1.94 16.35
N ASN A 128 -7.91 1.34 16.97
CA ASN A 128 -7.75 1.31 18.42
C ASN A 128 -6.99 2.52 18.98
N ILE A 129 -6.42 3.36 18.13
CA ILE A 129 -5.77 4.61 18.56
C ILE A 129 -6.87 5.62 18.94
N PRO A 130 -6.94 6.10 20.20
CA PRO A 130 -8.06 6.93 20.67
C PRO A 130 -8.28 8.19 19.84
N GLU A 131 -7.22 8.85 19.42
CA GLU A 131 -7.29 10.07 18.61
C GLU A 131 -7.83 9.82 17.21
N MET A 132 -7.70 8.58 16.71
CA MET A 132 -8.13 8.17 15.38
C MET A 132 -9.58 7.71 15.35
N ARG A 133 -10.12 7.23 16.48
CA ARG A 133 -11.54 6.85 16.58
C ARG A 133 -12.52 7.98 16.26
N LYS A 134 -12.11 9.21 16.49
CA LYS A 134 -12.92 10.41 16.22
C LYS A 134 -12.86 10.86 14.76
N ARG A 135 -12.02 10.23 13.93
CA ARG A 135 -11.90 10.59 12.51
C ARG A 135 -12.79 9.68 11.65
N PRO A 136 -13.52 10.24 10.66
CA PRO A 136 -14.44 9.46 9.81
C PRO A 136 -13.75 8.36 8.98
N TYR A 137 -12.42 8.32 8.99
CA TYR A 137 -11.59 7.35 8.25
C TYR A 137 -11.01 6.24 9.12
N ALA A 138 -11.41 6.12 10.39
CA ALA A 138 -10.76 5.21 11.34
C ALA A 138 -10.87 3.73 10.94
N VAL A 139 -12.01 3.30 10.37
CA VAL A 139 -12.15 1.98 9.74
C VAL A 139 -12.94 2.12 8.47
N ASN A 140 -12.27 1.99 7.34
CA ASN A 140 -12.97 1.96 6.07
C ASN A 140 -13.51 0.55 5.82
N LYS A 141 -14.84 0.40 5.74
CA LYS A 141 -15.53 -0.86 5.40
C LYS A 141 -14.91 -1.51 4.15
N ARG A 142 -14.55 -0.72 3.14
CA ARG A 142 -13.90 -1.19 1.91
C ARG A 142 -12.56 -1.86 2.19
N GLN A 143 -11.75 -1.30 3.09
CA GLN A 143 -10.45 -1.88 3.46
C GLN A 143 -10.63 -3.21 4.20
N LEU A 144 -11.60 -3.29 5.11
CA LEU A 144 -11.92 -4.55 5.80
C LEU A 144 -12.42 -5.63 4.83
N LEU A 145 -13.30 -5.26 3.90
CA LEU A 145 -13.76 -6.17 2.84
C LEU A 145 -12.58 -6.69 2.02
N SER A 146 -11.68 -5.81 1.61
CA SER A 146 -10.49 -6.19 0.86
C SER A 146 -9.56 -7.12 1.65
N ALA A 147 -9.34 -6.85 2.94
CA ALA A 147 -8.51 -7.70 3.79
C ALA A 147 -9.11 -9.11 3.95
N TYR A 148 -10.42 -9.22 4.25
CA TYR A 148 -11.09 -10.51 4.39
C TYR A 148 -11.18 -11.27 3.06
N SER A 149 -11.35 -10.60 1.93
CA SER A 149 -11.31 -11.24 0.61
C SER A 149 -9.94 -11.87 0.34
N ASN A 150 -8.85 -11.14 0.57
CA ASN A 150 -7.50 -11.68 0.38
C ASN A 150 -7.19 -12.84 1.34
N LEU A 151 -7.67 -12.77 2.60
CA LEU A 151 -7.55 -13.87 3.56
C LEU A 151 -8.33 -15.11 3.12
N ALA A 152 -9.55 -14.93 2.60
CA ALA A 152 -10.37 -16.03 2.12
C ALA A 152 -9.71 -16.73 0.93
N ILE A 153 -9.27 -15.97 -0.08
CA ILE A 153 -8.57 -16.51 -1.25
C ILE A 153 -7.29 -17.26 -0.85
N SER A 154 -6.52 -16.70 0.07
CA SER A 154 -5.32 -17.36 0.60
C SER A 154 -5.65 -18.67 1.33
N ALA A 155 -6.72 -18.66 2.13
CA ALA A 155 -7.13 -19.81 2.93
C ALA A 155 -7.70 -20.96 2.10
N GLU A 156 -8.20 -20.72 0.89
CA GLU A 156 -8.68 -21.78 -0.02
C GLU A 156 -7.61 -22.85 -0.29
N ALA A 157 -6.35 -22.43 -0.37
CA ALA A 157 -5.23 -23.36 -0.58
C ALA A 157 -4.81 -24.09 0.70
N ILE A 158 -5.26 -23.64 1.89
CA ILE A 158 -4.90 -24.23 3.19
C ILE A 158 -6.00 -25.16 3.68
N GLY A 159 -7.26 -24.74 3.58
CA GLY A 159 -8.38 -25.55 4.02
C GLY A 159 -9.73 -24.85 3.88
N LYS A 160 -10.72 -25.63 3.47
CA LYS A 160 -12.08 -25.14 3.16
C LYS A 160 -12.77 -24.45 4.34
N ASP A 161 -12.58 -24.95 5.56
CA ASP A 161 -13.24 -24.40 6.75
C ASP A 161 -12.70 -23.01 7.11
N LEU A 162 -11.38 -22.83 6.99
CA LEU A 162 -10.74 -21.55 7.22
C LEU A 162 -11.21 -20.51 6.18
N ALA A 163 -11.23 -20.89 4.91
CA ALA A 163 -11.73 -20.04 3.82
C ALA A 163 -13.20 -19.64 4.08
N THR A 164 -14.05 -20.60 4.45
CA THR A 164 -15.46 -20.37 4.76
C THR A 164 -15.62 -19.37 5.92
N SER A 165 -14.77 -19.46 6.95
CA SER A 165 -14.80 -18.50 8.06
C SER A 165 -14.54 -17.07 7.59
N TYR A 166 -13.55 -16.85 6.73
CA TYR A 166 -13.24 -15.52 6.19
C TYR A 166 -14.32 -15.02 5.22
N TYR A 167 -14.90 -15.89 4.37
CA TYR A 167 -16.03 -15.52 3.52
C TYR A 167 -17.27 -15.11 4.32
N ARG A 168 -17.55 -15.78 5.43
CA ARG A 168 -18.65 -15.36 6.33
C ARG A 168 -18.41 -13.96 6.90
N LYS A 169 -17.21 -13.65 7.36
CA LYS A 169 -16.86 -12.31 7.84
C LYS A 169 -17.01 -11.26 6.74
N PHE A 170 -16.56 -11.56 5.54
CA PHE A 170 -16.73 -10.71 4.36
C PHE A 170 -18.23 -10.47 4.06
N MET A 171 -19.03 -11.53 4.01
CA MET A 171 -20.46 -11.43 3.72
C MET A 171 -21.24 -10.68 4.80
N ASN A 172 -20.87 -10.87 6.08
CA ASN A 172 -21.50 -10.12 7.18
C ASN A 172 -21.20 -8.62 7.07
N LEU A 173 -19.99 -8.25 6.69
CA LEU A 173 -19.62 -6.85 6.43
C LEU A 173 -20.38 -6.26 5.23
N LEU A 174 -20.66 -7.05 4.19
CA LEU A 174 -21.45 -6.57 3.04
C LEU A 174 -22.87 -6.21 3.43
N LYS A 175 -23.46 -6.98 4.37
CA LYS A 175 -24.85 -6.80 4.80
C LYS A 175 -25.04 -5.69 5.84
N ALA A 176 -23.99 -5.34 6.58
CA ALA A 176 -23.99 -4.28 7.58
C ALA A 176 -23.80 -2.89 6.95
#